data_61670892561fa030e2fc70d7c762b1b1
#
_entry.id   61670892561fa030e2fc70d7c762b1b1
#
_cell.length_a   1.000
_cell.length_b   1.000
_cell.length_c   1.000
_cell.angle_alpha   90.00
_cell.angle_beta   90.00
_cell.angle_gamma   90.00
#
_symmetry.space_group_name_H-M   'P 1'
#
loop_
_entity.id
_entity.type
_entity.pdbx_description
1 polymer ?
#
loop_
_entity_poly.entity_id
_entity_poly.type
_entity_poly.pdbx_seq_one_letter_code
_entity_poly.pdbx_strand_id
1 'polypeptide(L)'
;AAMMDMIRQDLALLGIHHDLFSSEAELQAAKKPEAAEAWLREHGFVYDGVLEAPKGKAPPEDWEPVELPLFRSTQFGDDQDRPIKKSNGAWTYFGADLAYHFQKAEKADALIDIWGADHAGTVKRIKAAVAALTKGAGRDVPFDVKLVQMVKLLRDGEPVKMSKRSGTFVTLADVVNEVGKDVVRFTMLTRKPDAQMEFDFAKVVEASKDNPVFYLQYAHARIHSTLRKAGVEPSDAHLDRLGEDELALVREASQFPRVVESAAKAREPHRIAFFLGDLAAAFHSFWNAGNDDPSKRIIQEGDPELTAARLFLATQIGQVIRNGLAILGVEAVEEM
;
A
#
# COMPACT_ATOMS: atom_id res chain seq x y z
N ALA A 1 -25.88 -2.89 7.43
CA ALA A 1 -26.00 -2.37 6.05
C ALA A 1 -25.43 -0.94 5.98
N ALA A 2 -26.06 0.08 6.61
CA ALA A 2 -25.66 1.50 6.44
C ALA A 2 -24.19 1.82 6.74
N MET A 3 -23.59 1.28 7.83
CA MET A 3 -22.19 1.49 8.16
C MET A 3 -21.23 0.91 7.09
N MET A 4 -21.55 -0.28 6.56
CA MET A 4 -20.73 -0.88 5.50
C MET A 4 -20.84 -0.11 4.19
N ASP A 5 -22.00 0.47 3.90
CA ASP A 5 -22.18 1.30 2.71
C ASP A 5 -21.35 2.59 2.82
N MET A 6 -21.33 3.21 4.01
CA MET A 6 -20.46 4.36 4.29
C MET A 6 -18.97 3.98 4.13
N ILE A 7 -18.52 2.85 4.70
CA ILE A 7 -17.13 2.39 4.56
C ILE A 7 -16.76 2.18 3.08
N ARG A 8 -17.64 1.57 2.29
CA ARG A 8 -17.39 1.39 0.85
C ARG A 8 -17.29 2.72 0.12
N GLN A 9 -18.14 3.69 0.46
CA GLN A 9 -18.11 5.03 -0.12
C GLN A 9 -16.81 5.75 0.23
N ASP A 10 -16.38 5.74 1.50
CA ASP A 10 -15.13 6.36 1.94
C ASP A 10 -13.90 5.74 1.25
N LEU A 11 -13.88 4.41 1.13
CA LEU A 11 -12.80 3.72 0.40
C LEU A 11 -12.81 4.08 -1.10
N ALA A 12 -13.98 4.18 -1.71
CA ALA A 12 -14.13 4.58 -3.11
C ALA A 12 -13.63 6.00 -3.38
N LEU A 13 -13.74 6.94 -2.41
CA LEU A 13 -13.15 8.27 -2.52
C LEU A 13 -11.62 8.22 -2.72
N LEU A 14 -10.96 7.22 -2.14
CA LEU A 14 -9.54 6.96 -2.37
C LEU A 14 -9.26 6.08 -3.60
N GLY A 15 -10.28 5.66 -4.35
CA GLY A 15 -10.12 4.71 -5.44
C GLY A 15 -9.76 3.30 -4.96
N ILE A 16 -10.19 2.93 -3.75
CA ILE A 16 -9.97 1.58 -3.18
C ILE A 16 -11.27 0.79 -3.32
N HIS A 17 -11.19 -0.30 -4.09
CA HIS A 17 -12.30 -1.20 -4.31
C HIS A 17 -11.90 -2.62 -3.89
N HIS A 18 -12.64 -3.19 -2.93
CA HIS A 18 -12.41 -4.55 -2.48
C HIS A 18 -13.29 -5.52 -3.27
N ASP A 19 -12.72 -6.61 -3.72
CA ASP A 19 -13.46 -7.69 -4.41
C ASP A 19 -14.39 -8.43 -3.46
N LEU A 20 -14.00 -8.51 -2.17
CA LEU A 20 -14.75 -9.23 -1.16
C LEU A 20 -14.71 -8.51 0.20
N PHE A 21 -15.88 -8.32 0.81
CA PHE A 21 -16.04 -7.97 2.21
C PHE A 21 -16.51 -9.22 2.96
N SER A 22 -15.63 -9.81 3.75
CA SER A 22 -15.96 -11.00 4.55
C SER A 22 -16.70 -10.60 5.82
N SER A 23 -17.80 -11.29 6.10
CA SER A 23 -18.63 -11.05 7.30
C SER A 23 -18.35 -12.12 8.36
N GLU A 24 -17.91 -11.72 9.55
CA GLU A 24 -17.74 -12.63 10.69
C GLU A 24 -19.06 -13.32 11.05
N ALA A 25 -20.18 -12.59 11.02
CA ALA A 25 -21.50 -13.15 11.30
C ALA A 25 -21.89 -14.25 10.30
N GLU A 26 -21.55 -14.08 9.01
CA GLU A 26 -21.78 -15.11 7.99
C GLU A 26 -20.87 -16.32 8.19
N LEU A 27 -19.62 -16.12 8.56
CA LEU A 27 -18.68 -17.21 8.90
C LEU A 27 -19.22 -18.04 10.08
N GLN A 28 -19.70 -17.37 11.12
CA GLN A 28 -20.29 -18.03 12.28
C GLN A 28 -21.59 -18.76 11.93
N ALA A 29 -22.49 -18.14 11.19
CA ALA A 29 -23.74 -18.76 10.73
C ALA A 29 -23.48 -20.01 9.85
N ALA A 30 -22.43 -19.97 9.04
CA ALA A 30 -21.97 -21.10 8.22
C ALA A 30 -21.14 -22.14 9.01
N LYS A 31 -20.99 -21.99 10.34
CA LYS A 31 -20.19 -22.87 11.21
C LYS A 31 -18.76 -23.07 10.75
N LYS A 32 -18.15 -22.06 10.15
CA LYS A 32 -16.75 -22.09 9.71
C LYS A 32 -15.77 -22.22 10.87
N PRO A 33 -15.98 -21.56 12.04
CA PRO A 33 -15.11 -21.76 13.20
C PRO A 33 -15.10 -23.21 13.71
N GLU A 34 -16.28 -23.86 13.75
CA GLU A 34 -16.40 -25.26 14.15
C GLU A 34 -15.70 -26.19 13.16
N ALA A 35 -15.83 -25.93 11.88
CA ALA A 35 -15.16 -26.70 10.84
C ALA A 35 -13.63 -26.56 10.93
N ALA A 36 -13.11 -25.35 11.17
CA ALA A 36 -11.71 -25.10 11.37
C ALA A 36 -11.16 -25.80 12.63
N GLU A 37 -11.88 -25.74 13.75
CA GLU A 37 -11.53 -26.47 14.97
C GLU A 37 -11.48 -27.98 14.72
N ALA A 38 -12.51 -28.56 14.12
CA ALA A 38 -12.59 -29.99 13.84
C ALA A 38 -11.40 -30.44 12.97
N TRP A 39 -11.11 -29.69 11.94
CA TRP A 39 -9.97 -29.94 11.05
C TRP A 39 -8.63 -29.91 11.80
N LEU A 40 -8.42 -28.87 12.65
CA LEU A 40 -7.20 -28.75 13.48
C LEU A 40 -7.08 -29.89 14.50
N ARG A 41 -8.19 -30.37 15.08
CA ARG A 41 -8.19 -31.54 15.99
C ARG A 41 -7.83 -32.82 15.26
N GLU A 42 -8.38 -33.06 14.07
CA GLU A 42 -8.08 -34.22 13.24
C GLU A 42 -6.57 -34.30 12.90
N HIS A 43 -5.94 -33.14 12.71
CA HIS A 43 -4.50 -33.05 12.44
C HIS A 43 -3.62 -32.97 13.70
N GLY A 44 -4.20 -33.08 14.89
CA GLY A 44 -3.47 -33.06 16.16
C GLY A 44 -2.96 -31.69 16.58
N PHE A 45 -3.46 -30.61 15.96
CA PHE A 45 -3.06 -29.23 16.25
C PHE A 45 -3.92 -28.54 17.31
N VAL A 46 -5.02 -29.16 17.75
CA VAL A 46 -5.84 -28.70 18.88
C VAL A 46 -5.99 -29.83 19.89
N TYR A 47 -5.86 -29.49 21.18
CA TYR A 47 -6.03 -30.40 22.30
C TYR A 47 -6.78 -29.67 23.44
N ASP A 48 -7.34 -30.44 24.39
CA ASP A 48 -7.93 -29.86 25.58
C ASP A 48 -6.89 -29.84 26.71
N GLY A 49 -6.74 -28.69 27.36
CA GLY A 49 -5.71 -28.46 28.37
C GLY A 49 -5.91 -27.16 29.13
N VAL A 50 -5.14 -26.99 30.20
CA VAL A 50 -5.12 -25.80 31.04
C VAL A 50 -3.85 -25.00 30.73
N LEU A 51 -4.01 -23.71 30.39
CA LEU A 51 -2.86 -22.81 30.27
C LEU A 51 -2.32 -22.41 31.63
N GLU A 52 -1.01 -22.55 31.83
CA GLU A 52 -0.35 -22.00 33.01
C GLU A 52 -0.47 -20.47 33.02
N ALA A 53 -0.67 -19.89 34.19
CA ALA A 53 -0.65 -18.45 34.38
C ALA A 53 0.72 -17.89 33.96
N PRO A 54 0.78 -16.75 33.24
CA PRO A 54 2.06 -16.14 32.86
C PRO A 54 2.89 -15.78 34.09
N LYS A 55 4.10 -16.29 34.16
CA LYS A 55 5.00 -16.00 35.30
C LYS A 55 5.41 -14.51 35.24
N GLY A 56 5.07 -13.76 36.31
CA GLY A 56 5.54 -12.37 36.51
C GLY A 56 4.82 -11.30 35.63
N LYS A 57 3.72 -11.63 34.97
CA LYS A 57 2.88 -10.69 34.23
C LYS A 57 1.42 -10.89 34.58
N ALA A 58 0.60 -9.85 34.45
CA ALA A 58 -0.85 -10.03 34.51
C ALA A 58 -1.30 -11.01 33.43
N PRO A 59 -2.21 -11.95 33.74
CA PRO A 59 -2.75 -12.86 32.76
C PRO A 59 -3.46 -12.07 31.64
N PRO A 60 -3.45 -12.58 30.38
CA PRO A 60 -4.26 -12.01 29.30
C PRO A 60 -5.74 -11.91 29.68
N GLU A 61 -6.47 -10.99 29.08
CA GLU A 61 -7.89 -10.74 29.36
C GLU A 61 -8.77 -11.98 29.15
N ASP A 62 -8.35 -12.87 28.26
CA ASP A 62 -9.02 -14.13 27.89
C ASP A 62 -8.41 -15.37 28.58
N TRP A 63 -7.54 -15.19 29.60
CA TRP A 63 -6.95 -16.29 30.37
C TRP A 63 -7.88 -16.78 31.47
N GLU A 64 -8.15 -18.08 31.49
CA GLU A 64 -8.93 -18.75 32.51
C GLU A 64 -8.20 -20.02 32.99
N PRO A 65 -8.18 -20.32 34.31
CA PRO A 65 -7.49 -21.48 34.87
C PRO A 65 -8.39 -22.76 34.76
N VAL A 66 -8.93 -23.01 33.58
CA VAL A 66 -9.83 -24.13 33.30
C VAL A 66 -9.37 -24.86 32.05
N GLU A 67 -9.87 -26.07 31.86
CA GLU A 67 -9.59 -26.83 30.64
C GLU A 67 -10.30 -26.20 29.45
N LEU A 68 -9.55 -25.86 28.43
CA LEU A 68 -10.00 -25.20 27.20
C LEU A 68 -9.43 -25.89 25.97
N PRO A 69 -10.10 -25.80 24.81
CA PRO A 69 -9.49 -26.19 23.55
C PRO A 69 -8.35 -25.24 23.19
N LEU A 70 -7.14 -25.78 23.16
CA LEU A 70 -5.89 -25.05 22.93
C LEU A 70 -5.32 -25.42 21.57
N PHE A 71 -5.00 -24.40 20.77
CA PHE A 71 -4.22 -24.54 19.55
C PHE A 71 -2.72 -24.62 19.88
N ARG A 72 -2.02 -25.63 19.34
CA ARG A 72 -0.57 -25.86 19.53
C ARG A 72 0.27 -24.85 18.74
N SER A 73 0.08 -23.57 19.00
CA SER A 73 0.75 -22.52 18.23
C SER A 73 2.27 -22.49 18.46
N THR A 74 2.75 -23.04 19.58
CA THR A 74 4.19 -23.19 19.85
C THR A 74 4.88 -24.10 18.84
N GLN A 75 4.20 -25.08 18.25
CA GLN A 75 4.75 -25.93 17.18
C GLN A 75 5.00 -25.16 15.89
N PHE A 76 4.42 -23.97 15.75
CA PHE A 76 4.50 -23.12 14.55
C PHE A 76 5.14 -21.77 14.82
N GLY A 77 5.90 -21.63 15.94
CA GLY A 77 6.72 -20.46 16.20
C GLY A 77 6.08 -19.36 17.05
N ASP A 78 4.93 -19.61 17.69
CA ASP A 78 4.37 -18.72 18.72
C ASP A 78 5.03 -18.98 20.08
N ASP A 79 4.85 -18.05 21.02
CA ASP A 79 5.45 -18.09 22.36
C ASP A 79 4.70 -19.01 23.33
N GLN A 80 3.41 -19.27 23.12
CA GLN A 80 2.55 -20.14 23.94
C GLN A 80 1.38 -20.68 23.12
N ASP A 81 0.80 -21.80 23.54
CA ASP A 81 -0.42 -22.31 22.96
C ASP A 81 -1.61 -21.38 23.26
N ARG A 82 -2.59 -21.35 22.37
CA ARG A 82 -3.66 -20.34 22.41
C ARG A 82 -5.04 -20.96 22.58
N PRO A 83 -5.88 -20.44 23.52
CA PRO A 83 -7.26 -20.88 23.63
C PRO A 83 -8.04 -20.39 22.40
N ILE A 84 -8.80 -21.29 21.79
CA ILE A 84 -9.67 -20.96 20.66
C ILE A 84 -11.11 -20.71 21.10
N LYS A 85 -11.48 -21.20 22.32
CA LYS A 85 -12.76 -20.92 22.99
C LYS A 85 -12.54 -20.47 24.41
N LYS A 86 -13.53 -19.75 24.94
CA LYS A 86 -13.67 -19.39 26.34
C LYS A 86 -14.35 -20.52 27.13
N SER A 87 -14.32 -20.47 28.46
CA SER A 87 -15.00 -21.45 29.34
C SER A 87 -16.50 -21.57 29.10
N ASN A 88 -17.14 -20.51 28.65
CA ASN A 88 -18.57 -20.51 28.31
C ASN A 88 -18.86 -21.05 26.89
N GLY A 89 -17.86 -21.59 26.19
CA GLY A 89 -17.98 -22.13 24.83
C GLY A 89 -17.99 -21.10 23.71
N ALA A 90 -17.97 -19.80 24.00
CA ALA A 90 -17.88 -18.77 22.99
C ALA A 90 -16.47 -18.73 22.37
N TRP A 91 -16.40 -18.39 21.10
CA TRP A 91 -15.12 -18.21 20.40
C TRP A 91 -14.32 -17.06 21.02
N THR A 92 -13.02 -17.24 21.15
CA THR A 92 -12.10 -16.12 21.33
C THR A 92 -11.96 -15.35 20.01
N TYR A 93 -11.44 -14.13 20.05
CA TYR A 93 -11.10 -13.41 18.80
C TYR A 93 -10.15 -14.23 17.93
N PHE A 94 -9.20 -14.91 18.55
CA PHE A 94 -8.28 -15.79 17.84
C PHE A 94 -8.97 -16.98 17.18
N GLY A 95 -9.97 -17.58 17.83
CA GLY A 95 -10.78 -18.67 17.26
C GLY A 95 -11.57 -18.23 16.01
N ALA A 96 -12.12 -17.01 16.02
CA ALA A 96 -12.77 -16.43 14.85
C ALA A 96 -11.78 -16.14 13.71
N ASP A 97 -10.59 -15.59 14.05
CA ASP A 97 -9.51 -15.32 13.10
C ASP A 97 -8.99 -16.60 12.43
N LEU A 98 -8.92 -17.72 13.15
CA LEU A 98 -8.58 -19.03 12.59
C LEU A 98 -9.48 -19.41 11.42
N ALA A 99 -10.80 -19.32 11.62
CA ALA A 99 -11.77 -19.65 10.59
C ALA A 99 -11.67 -18.73 9.37
N TYR A 100 -11.46 -17.46 9.61
CA TYR A 100 -11.28 -16.47 8.55
C TYR A 100 -10.03 -16.76 7.71
N HIS A 101 -8.89 -17.05 8.34
CA HIS A 101 -7.66 -17.37 7.63
C HIS A 101 -7.71 -18.75 6.95
N PHE A 102 -8.45 -19.69 7.50
CA PHE A 102 -8.70 -20.98 6.84
C PHE A 102 -9.40 -20.78 5.51
N GLN A 103 -10.48 -19.98 5.49
CA GLN A 103 -11.20 -19.64 4.26
C GLN A 103 -10.29 -18.92 3.23
N LYS A 104 -9.44 -18.00 3.69
CA LYS A 104 -8.49 -17.30 2.79
C LYS A 104 -7.47 -18.27 2.20
N ALA A 105 -6.90 -19.14 3.03
CA ALA A 105 -5.88 -20.11 2.61
C ALA A 105 -6.38 -21.14 1.61
N GLU A 106 -7.68 -21.47 1.62
CA GLU A 106 -8.28 -22.38 0.63
C GLU A 106 -8.23 -21.82 -0.81
N LYS A 107 -8.23 -20.49 -0.97
CA LYS A 107 -8.43 -19.81 -2.25
C LYS A 107 -7.21 -19.08 -2.79
N ALA A 108 -6.20 -18.83 -1.96
CA ALA A 108 -5.06 -17.99 -2.31
C ALA A 108 -3.75 -18.78 -2.31
N ASP A 109 -2.84 -18.39 -3.21
CA ASP A 109 -1.47 -18.93 -3.29
C ASP A 109 -0.49 -18.13 -2.41
N ALA A 110 -0.88 -16.93 -1.95
CA ALA A 110 -0.16 -16.12 -0.97
C ALA A 110 -1.14 -15.24 -0.20
N LEU A 111 -0.89 -15.04 1.08
CA LEU A 111 -1.68 -14.17 1.95
C LEU A 111 -0.85 -12.99 2.42
N ILE A 112 -1.43 -11.79 2.36
CA ILE A 112 -0.82 -10.56 2.86
C ILE A 112 -1.87 -9.82 3.67
N ASP A 113 -1.65 -9.73 4.97
CA ASP A 113 -2.50 -8.92 5.84
C ASP A 113 -1.86 -7.55 6.10
N ILE A 114 -2.68 -6.51 6.14
CA ILE A 114 -2.25 -5.14 6.45
C ILE A 114 -2.97 -4.72 7.74
N TRP A 115 -2.20 -4.51 8.81
CA TRP A 115 -2.73 -4.23 10.15
C TRP A 115 -2.13 -2.96 10.74
N GLY A 116 -2.89 -2.30 11.62
CA GLY A 116 -2.34 -1.26 12.47
C GLY A 116 -1.23 -1.79 13.40
N ALA A 117 -0.28 -0.94 13.76
CA ALA A 117 0.85 -1.32 14.59
C ALA A 117 0.45 -1.76 16.02
N ASP A 118 -0.73 -1.37 16.48
CA ASP A 118 -1.36 -1.83 17.72
C ASP A 118 -1.67 -3.32 17.73
N HIS A 119 -1.79 -3.97 16.57
CA HIS A 119 -1.97 -5.42 16.40
C HIS A 119 -0.66 -6.21 16.32
N ALA A 120 0.51 -5.59 16.52
CA ALA A 120 1.82 -6.26 16.42
C ALA A 120 1.92 -7.52 17.28
N GLY A 121 1.33 -7.50 18.48
CA GLY A 121 1.30 -8.65 19.40
C GLY A 121 0.51 -9.85 18.89
N THR A 122 -0.32 -9.69 17.85
CA THR A 122 -1.15 -10.75 17.27
C THR A 122 -0.44 -11.49 16.13
N VAL A 123 0.59 -10.90 15.54
CA VAL A 123 1.25 -11.39 14.32
C VAL A 123 1.75 -12.81 14.45
N LYS A 124 2.47 -13.14 15.54
CA LYS A 124 3.06 -14.48 15.73
C LYS A 124 1.99 -15.57 15.76
N ARG A 125 0.91 -15.36 16.53
CA ARG A 125 -0.16 -16.37 16.66
C ARG A 125 -0.92 -16.58 15.37
N ILE A 126 -1.17 -15.54 14.57
CA ILE A 126 -1.84 -15.71 13.28
C ILE A 126 -0.91 -16.35 12.25
N LYS A 127 0.39 -16.01 12.24
CA LYS A 127 1.37 -16.73 11.42
C LYS A 127 1.43 -18.21 11.76
N ALA A 128 1.42 -18.56 13.05
CA ALA A 128 1.37 -19.94 13.50
C ALA A 128 0.07 -20.65 13.03
N ALA A 129 -1.06 -19.95 13.12
CA ALA A 129 -2.35 -20.46 12.66
C ALA A 129 -2.35 -20.78 11.16
N VAL A 130 -1.94 -19.82 10.33
CA VAL A 130 -1.86 -20.01 8.87
C VAL A 130 -0.88 -21.14 8.51
N ALA A 131 0.28 -21.19 9.16
CA ALA A 131 1.25 -22.27 8.94
C ALA A 131 0.67 -23.65 9.25
N ALA A 132 -0.09 -23.79 10.35
CA ALA A 132 -0.78 -25.05 10.70
C ALA A 132 -1.83 -25.41 9.65
N LEU A 133 -2.67 -24.46 9.26
CA LEU A 133 -3.78 -24.69 8.34
C LEU A 133 -3.29 -25.08 6.94
N THR A 134 -2.20 -24.48 6.47
CA THR A 134 -1.66 -24.76 5.13
C THR A 134 -0.82 -26.01 5.11
N LYS A 135 0.04 -26.24 6.11
CA LYS A 135 0.90 -27.41 6.22
C LYS A 135 0.10 -28.70 6.36
N GLY A 136 -0.95 -28.69 7.19
CA GLY A 136 -1.84 -29.84 7.34
C GLY A 136 -2.59 -30.17 6.04
N ALA A 137 -2.87 -29.17 5.20
CA ALA A 137 -3.47 -29.38 3.89
C ALA A 137 -2.44 -29.77 2.79
N GLY A 138 -1.17 -29.99 3.15
CA GLY A 138 -0.11 -30.29 2.19
C GLY A 138 0.23 -29.14 1.24
N ARG A 139 -0.14 -27.90 1.60
CA ARG A 139 0.14 -26.67 0.84
C ARG A 139 1.14 -25.81 1.60
N ASP A 140 2.00 -25.11 0.86
CA ASP A 140 2.84 -24.05 1.41
C ASP A 140 2.34 -22.70 0.88
N VAL A 141 1.51 -22.03 1.69
CA VAL A 141 0.95 -20.72 1.35
C VAL A 141 1.72 -19.64 2.13
N PRO A 142 2.58 -18.87 1.46
CA PRO A 142 3.29 -17.78 2.12
C PRO A 142 2.33 -16.79 2.76
N PHE A 143 2.59 -16.43 4.01
CA PHE A 143 1.81 -15.45 4.74
C PHE A 143 2.69 -14.33 5.29
N ASP A 144 2.39 -13.11 4.92
CA ASP A 144 3.06 -11.91 5.42
C ASP A 144 2.08 -10.95 6.06
N VAL A 145 2.56 -10.22 7.07
CA VAL A 145 1.80 -9.17 7.75
C VAL A 145 2.58 -7.87 7.65
N LYS A 146 1.96 -6.86 7.05
CA LYS A 146 2.48 -5.49 7.00
C LYS A 146 1.84 -4.67 8.12
N LEU A 147 2.67 -4.23 9.07
CA LEU A 147 2.23 -3.33 10.13
C LEU A 147 2.33 -1.89 9.65
N VAL A 148 1.24 -1.13 9.82
CA VAL A 148 1.14 0.27 9.44
C VAL A 148 1.11 1.14 10.69
N GLN A 149 2.01 2.12 10.76
CA GLN A 149 2.10 3.06 11.87
C GLN A 149 0.99 4.10 11.85
N MET A 150 0.76 4.70 13.02
CA MET A 150 -0.19 5.79 13.17
C MET A 150 0.27 7.03 12.40
N VAL A 151 -0.67 7.68 11.74
CA VAL A 151 -0.48 8.99 11.09
C VAL A 151 -0.90 10.08 12.07
N LYS A 152 -0.04 11.08 12.28
CA LYS A 152 -0.37 12.29 13.02
C LYS A 152 -0.92 13.33 12.04
N LEU A 153 -2.12 13.81 12.28
CA LEU A 153 -2.71 14.88 11.51
C LEU A 153 -2.32 16.23 12.11
N LEU A 154 -1.76 17.10 11.26
CA LEU A 154 -1.35 18.46 11.61
C LEU A 154 -2.08 19.48 10.74
N ARG A 155 -2.20 20.70 11.25
CA ARG A 155 -2.62 21.88 10.49
C ARG A 155 -1.71 23.03 10.85
N ASP A 156 -0.97 23.56 9.88
CA ASP A 156 0.06 24.58 10.10
C ASP A 156 1.09 24.21 11.19
N GLY A 157 1.49 22.94 11.22
CA GLY A 157 2.43 22.38 12.20
C GLY A 157 1.83 22.02 13.56
N GLU A 158 0.56 22.38 13.83
CA GLU A 158 -0.11 22.09 15.09
C GLU A 158 -0.97 20.81 14.99
N PRO A 159 -0.97 19.93 16.01
CA PRO A 159 -1.79 18.73 16.02
C PRO A 159 -3.29 19.02 15.94
N VAL A 160 -3.98 18.36 15.01
CA VAL A 160 -5.45 18.41 14.93
C VAL A 160 -6.05 17.72 16.16
N LYS A 161 -6.78 18.47 16.96
CA LYS A 161 -7.41 17.95 18.18
C LYS A 161 -8.61 17.07 17.84
N MET A 162 -8.51 15.80 18.17
CA MET A 162 -9.60 14.84 18.04
C MET A 162 -10.06 14.35 19.40
N SER A 163 -11.38 14.26 19.61
CA SER A 163 -11.94 13.78 20.87
C SER A 163 -13.19 12.94 20.61
N LYS A 164 -13.16 11.68 21.00
CA LYS A 164 -14.34 10.79 20.96
C LYS A 164 -15.49 11.31 21.83
N ARG A 165 -15.17 11.98 22.94
CA ARG A 165 -16.19 12.51 23.87
C ARG A 165 -16.92 13.74 23.33
N SER A 166 -16.24 14.59 22.57
CA SER A 166 -16.83 15.78 21.94
C SER A 166 -17.37 15.50 20.54
N GLY A 167 -17.22 14.29 20.01
CA GLY A 167 -17.62 13.94 18.65
C GLY A 167 -16.77 14.60 17.55
N THR A 168 -15.65 15.21 17.92
CA THR A 168 -14.72 15.85 16.97
C THR A 168 -13.70 14.82 16.53
N PHE A 169 -13.83 14.33 15.32
CA PHE A 169 -12.84 13.47 14.66
C PHE A 169 -12.82 13.80 13.18
N VAL A 170 -11.66 13.62 12.58
CA VAL A 170 -11.47 13.82 11.13
C VAL A 170 -11.77 12.49 10.46
N THR A 171 -12.73 12.47 9.55
CA THR A 171 -13.07 11.31 8.74
C THR A 171 -12.16 11.21 7.52
N LEU A 172 -12.12 10.05 6.87
CA LEU A 172 -11.43 9.88 5.61
C LEU A 172 -12.01 10.80 4.52
N ALA A 173 -13.33 10.91 4.49
CA ALA A 173 -14.02 11.81 3.57
C ALA A 173 -13.61 13.27 3.77
N ASP A 174 -13.47 13.74 5.02
CA ASP A 174 -13.02 15.11 5.31
C ASP A 174 -11.62 15.35 4.73
N VAL A 175 -10.69 14.42 4.93
CA VAL A 175 -9.32 14.52 4.39
C VAL A 175 -9.33 14.59 2.87
N VAL A 176 -10.03 13.66 2.21
CA VAL A 176 -10.07 13.61 0.74
C VAL A 176 -10.75 14.84 0.15
N ASN A 177 -11.83 15.32 0.78
CA ASN A 177 -12.54 16.52 0.30
C ASN A 177 -11.70 17.80 0.47
N GLU A 178 -10.83 17.85 1.47
CA GLU A 178 -9.99 19.03 1.72
C GLU A 178 -8.75 19.07 0.82
N VAL A 179 -8.04 17.96 0.64
CA VAL A 179 -6.74 17.95 -0.04
C VAL A 179 -6.73 17.19 -1.38
N GLY A 180 -7.79 16.48 -1.69
CA GLY A 180 -7.90 15.66 -2.90
C GLY A 180 -7.32 14.24 -2.77
N LYS A 181 -7.88 13.32 -3.54
CA LYS A 181 -7.52 11.90 -3.55
C LYS A 181 -6.02 11.67 -3.84
N ASP A 182 -5.51 12.31 -4.87
CA ASP A 182 -4.16 12.08 -5.37
C ASP A 182 -3.10 12.53 -4.36
N VAL A 183 -3.33 13.66 -3.70
CA VAL A 183 -2.46 14.16 -2.64
C VAL A 183 -2.43 13.18 -1.47
N VAL A 184 -3.60 12.69 -1.02
CA VAL A 184 -3.67 11.71 0.07
C VAL A 184 -2.93 10.44 -0.30
N ARG A 185 -3.27 9.83 -1.46
CA ARG A 185 -2.65 8.58 -1.90
C ARG A 185 -1.15 8.69 -2.04
N PHE A 186 -0.68 9.70 -2.79
CA PHE A 186 0.74 9.86 -3.03
C PHE A 186 1.51 10.08 -1.74
N THR A 187 1.03 11.01 -0.89
CA THR A 187 1.68 11.32 0.39
C THR A 187 1.78 10.08 1.29
N MET A 188 0.69 9.32 1.44
CA MET A 188 0.69 8.08 2.23
C MET A 188 1.65 7.03 1.66
N LEU A 189 1.74 6.91 0.33
CA LEU A 189 2.57 5.91 -0.34
C LEU A 189 4.06 6.30 -0.44
N THR A 190 4.47 7.52 -0.08
CA THR A 190 5.89 7.90 0.00
C THR A 190 6.59 7.41 1.27
N ARG A 191 5.87 6.81 2.20
CA ARG A 191 6.45 6.33 3.46
C ARG A 191 6.42 4.81 3.54
N LYS A 192 7.41 4.25 4.23
CA LYS A 192 7.35 2.84 4.64
C LYS A 192 6.18 2.63 5.59
N PRO A 193 5.46 1.50 5.50
CA PRO A 193 4.33 1.23 6.39
C PRO A 193 4.65 1.32 7.87
N ASP A 194 5.85 0.89 8.28
CA ASP A 194 6.33 0.87 9.66
C ASP A 194 6.92 2.21 10.15
N ALA A 195 7.02 3.22 9.28
CA ALA A 195 7.51 4.54 9.64
C ALA A 195 6.37 5.46 10.11
N GLN A 196 6.60 6.19 11.21
CA GLN A 196 5.67 7.24 11.64
C GLN A 196 5.60 8.36 10.59
N MET A 197 4.41 8.92 10.45
CA MET A 197 4.14 9.97 9.47
C MET A 197 3.36 11.13 10.10
N GLU A 198 3.74 12.33 9.73
CA GLU A 198 2.98 13.56 10.00
C GLU A 198 2.35 14.03 8.68
N PHE A 199 1.03 14.20 8.69
CA PHE A 199 0.26 14.69 7.55
C PHE A 199 -0.27 16.08 7.89
N ASP A 200 0.37 17.10 7.34
CA ASP A 200 0.00 18.48 7.53
C ASP A 200 -0.85 18.97 6.36
N PHE A 201 -2.13 19.27 6.62
CA PHE A 201 -3.10 19.70 5.61
C PHE A 201 -2.63 20.90 4.80
N ALA A 202 -1.96 21.86 5.42
CA ALA A 202 -1.48 23.05 4.72
C ALA A 202 -0.32 22.72 3.77
N LYS A 203 0.64 21.91 4.23
CA LYS A 203 1.84 21.56 3.44
C LYS A 203 1.55 20.67 2.24
N VAL A 204 0.64 19.70 2.39
CA VAL A 204 0.38 18.71 1.32
C VAL A 204 -0.35 19.29 0.12
N VAL A 205 -0.97 20.46 0.24
CA VAL A 205 -1.67 21.14 -0.87
C VAL A 205 -0.87 22.28 -1.51
N GLU A 206 0.34 22.57 -1.02
CA GLU A 206 1.17 23.59 -1.63
C GLU A 206 1.52 23.24 -3.08
N ALA A 207 1.19 24.14 -4.01
CA ALA A 207 1.56 24.02 -5.40
C ALA A 207 3.02 24.47 -5.59
N SER A 208 3.96 23.71 -5.06
CA SER A 208 5.41 24.03 -5.10
C SER A 208 6.21 22.82 -5.58
N LYS A 209 7.47 23.07 -5.99
CA LYS A 209 8.43 22.02 -6.33
C LYS A 209 8.75 21.08 -5.14
N ASP A 210 8.46 21.54 -3.91
CA ASP A 210 8.69 20.78 -2.69
C ASP A 210 7.53 19.82 -2.39
N ASN A 211 6.41 19.93 -3.13
CA ASN A 211 5.31 18.99 -3.09
C ASN A 211 5.49 17.90 -4.16
N PRO A 212 5.83 16.65 -3.77
CA PRO A 212 6.23 15.63 -4.72
C PRO A 212 5.14 15.26 -5.74
N VAL A 213 3.86 15.26 -5.36
CA VAL A 213 2.78 14.91 -6.29
C VAL A 213 2.62 15.99 -7.36
N PHE A 214 2.65 17.26 -6.96
CA PHE A 214 2.62 18.39 -7.90
C PHE A 214 3.81 18.36 -8.85
N TYR A 215 4.99 18.08 -8.32
CA TYR A 215 6.21 18.04 -9.11
C TYR A 215 6.16 16.97 -10.22
N LEU A 216 5.61 15.80 -9.91
CA LEU A 216 5.41 14.71 -10.86
C LEU A 216 4.33 15.04 -11.90
N GLN A 217 3.18 15.54 -11.45
CA GLN A 217 2.09 15.95 -12.34
C GLN A 217 2.54 17.08 -13.27
N TYR A 218 3.33 18.03 -12.74
CA TYR A 218 3.89 19.10 -13.55
C TYR A 218 4.88 18.59 -14.62
N ALA A 219 5.70 17.57 -14.33
CA ALA A 219 6.55 16.94 -15.35
C ALA A 219 5.71 16.37 -16.48
N HIS A 220 4.65 15.63 -16.16
CA HIS A 220 3.76 15.03 -17.14
C HIS A 220 3.00 16.09 -17.97
N ALA A 221 2.41 17.10 -17.33
CA ALA A 221 1.73 18.20 -18.00
C ALA A 221 2.67 19.00 -18.92
N ARG A 222 3.92 19.22 -18.47
CA ARG A 222 4.96 19.89 -19.27
C ARG A 222 5.30 19.12 -20.55
N ILE A 223 5.41 17.79 -20.47
CA ILE A 223 5.61 16.93 -21.64
C ILE A 223 4.47 17.13 -22.64
N HIS A 224 3.23 17.03 -22.17
CA HIS A 224 2.05 17.21 -23.03
C HIS A 224 1.94 18.63 -23.62
N SER A 225 2.26 19.66 -22.84
CA SER A 225 2.36 21.03 -23.34
C SER A 225 3.42 21.19 -24.44
N THR A 226 4.57 20.52 -24.30
CA THR A 226 5.64 20.55 -25.29
C THR A 226 5.19 19.84 -26.59
N LEU A 227 4.56 18.67 -26.47
CA LEU A 227 3.99 17.95 -27.62
C LEU A 227 2.99 18.80 -28.40
N ARG A 228 2.05 19.47 -27.71
CA ARG A 228 1.07 20.34 -28.35
C ARG A 228 1.67 21.55 -29.10
N LYS A 229 2.84 22.04 -28.63
CA LYS A 229 3.50 23.22 -29.21
C LYS A 229 4.49 22.89 -30.32
N ALA A 230 4.87 21.63 -30.48
CA ALA A 230 6.02 21.27 -31.31
C ALA A 230 5.78 21.41 -32.81
N GLY A 231 4.54 21.22 -33.27
CA GLY A 231 4.21 21.24 -34.72
C GLY A 231 4.87 20.10 -35.54
N VAL A 232 5.50 19.15 -34.83
CA VAL A 232 6.17 17.96 -35.39
C VAL A 232 5.70 16.76 -34.57
N GLU A 233 5.44 15.64 -35.26
CA GLU A 233 5.06 14.40 -34.57
C GLU A 233 6.26 13.69 -33.96
N PRO A 234 6.13 13.07 -32.76
CA PRO A 234 7.16 12.23 -32.19
C PRO A 234 7.51 11.06 -33.11
N SER A 235 8.80 10.76 -33.27
CA SER A 235 9.25 9.65 -34.14
C SER A 235 10.50 8.97 -33.59
N ASP A 236 10.54 7.65 -33.67
CA ASP A 236 11.69 6.80 -33.35
C ASP A 236 12.68 6.65 -34.50
N ALA A 237 12.39 7.24 -35.67
CA ALA A 237 13.22 7.10 -36.88
C ALA A 237 14.61 7.75 -36.76
N HIS A 238 14.79 8.68 -35.82
CA HIS A 238 16.01 9.49 -35.67
C HIS A 238 16.63 9.41 -34.27
N LEU A 239 16.47 8.28 -33.58
CA LEU A 239 17.02 8.08 -32.22
C LEU A 239 18.55 8.09 -32.16
N ASP A 240 19.21 7.78 -33.29
CA ASP A 240 20.66 7.88 -33.45
C ASP A 240 21.20 9.33 -33.32
N ARG A 241 20.33 10.32 -33.39
CA ARG A 241 20.66 11.74 -33.19
C ARG A 241 20.64 12.19 -31.72
N LEU A 242 20.14 11.35 -30.81
CA LEU A 242 20.11 11.67 -29.38
C LEU A 242 21.53 11.65 -28.81
N GLY A 243 21.83 12.68 -28.02
CA GLY A 243 23.14 12.84 -27.36
C GLY A 243 23.20 12.26 -25.95
N GLU A 244 24.24 12.53 -25.23
CA GLU A 244 24.50 11.94 -23.91
C GLU A 244 23.47 12.37 -22.85
N ASP A 245 22.98 13.62 -22.93
CA ASP A 245 21.96 14.12 -22.00
C ASP A 245 20.63 13.36 -22.17
N GLU A 246 20.21 13.09 -23.41
CA GLU A 246 19.04 12.30 -23.72
C GLU A 246 19.23 10.82 -23.33
N LEU A 247 20.40 10.25 -23.60
CA LEU A 247 20.73 8.88 -23.22
C LEU A 247 20.75 8.69 -21.69
N ALA A 248 21.10 9.72 -20.93
CA ALA A 248 20.99 9.70 -19.48
C ALA A 248 19.52 9.50 -19.01
N LEU A 249 18.57 10.20 -19.63
CA LEU A 249 17.15 10.00 -19.37
C LEU A 249 16.66 8.59 -19.75
N VAL A 250 17.13 8.07 -20.88
CA VAL A 250 16.81 6.68 -21.31
C VAL A 250 17.30 5.68 -20.26
N ARG A 251 18.56 5.85 -19.79
CA ARG A 251 19.12 4.96 -18.74
C ARG A 251 18.30 5.01 -17.45
N GLU A 252 17.88 6.19 -17.01
CA GLU A 252 17.04 6.35 -15.82
C GLU A 252 15.69 5.69 -16.04
N ALA A 253 14.97 6.03 -17.09
CA ALA A 253 13.65 5.47 -17.38
C ALA A 253 13.67 3.94 -17.53
N SER A 254 14.75 3.37 -18.08
CA SER A 254 14.91 1.93 -18.28
C SER A 254 14.98 1.11 -16.98
N GLN A 255 15.20 1.75 -15.83
CA GLN A 255 15.17 1.09 -14.53
C GLN A 255 13.75 0.77 -14.05
N PHE A 256 12.71 1.41 -14.61
CA PHE A 256 11.33 1.29 -14.15
C PHE A 256 10.83 -0.16 -13.98
N PRO A 257 11.03 -1.09 -14.93
CA PRO A 257 10.57 -2.46 -14.76
C PRO A 257 11.21 -3.16 -13.53
N ARG A 258 12.50 -2.92 -13.28
CA ARG A 258 13.21 -3.47 -12.12
C ARG A 258 12.71 -2.87 -10.82
N VAL A 259 12.41 -1.57 -10.82
CA VAL A 259 11.84 -0.87 -9.65
C VAL A 259 10.48 -1.45 -9.32
N VAL A 260 9.60 -1.64 -10.32
CA VAL A 260 8.27 -2.25 -10.13
C VAL A 260 8.40 -3.67 -9.57
N GLU A 261 9.26 -4.50 -10.16
CA GLU A 261 9.50 -5.87 -9.69
C GLU A 261 10.01 -5.89 -8.23
N SER A 262 10.98 -5.04 -7.91
CA SER A 262 11.54 -4.96 -6.56
C SER A 262 10.54 -4.44 -5.54
N ALA A 263 9.74 -3.44 -5.91
CA ALA A 263 8.67 -2.90 -5.08
C ALA A 263 7.59 -3.95 -4.79
N ALA A 264 7.19 -4.71 -5.81
CA ALA A 264 6.21 -5.79 -5.69
C ALA A 264 6.72 -6.92 -4.78
N LYS A 265 7.95 -7.42 -5.01
CA LYS A 265 8.56 -8.47 -4.19
C LYS A 265 8.71 -8.06 -2.72
N ALA A 266 9.14 -6.83 -2.47
CA ALA A 266 9.29 -6.27 -1.11
C ALA A 266 7.95 -5.80 -0.51
N ARG A 267 6.90 -5.62 -1.33
CA ARG A 267 5.62 -4.99 -0.94
C ARG A 267 5.85 -3.58 -0.40
N GLU A 268 6.65 -2.79 -1.15
CA GLU A 268 7.12 -1.46 -0.78
C GLU A 268 6.81 -0.46 -1.90
N PRO A 269 5.55 0.02 -2.03
CA PRO A 269 5.15 0.93 -3.10
C PRO A 269 5.87 2.29 -3.09
N HIS A 270 6.43 2.72 -1.95
CA HIS A 270 7.23 3.94 -1.85
C HIS A 270 8.45 3.95 -2.78
N ARG A 271 8.97 2.78 -3.16
CA ARG A 271 10.09 2.69 -4.14
C ARG A 271 9.69 3.26 -5.50
N ILE A 272 8.45 3.04 -5.92
CA ILE A 272 7.92 3.60 -7.17
C ILE A 272 7.81 5.13 -7.04
N ALA A 273 7.27 5.64 -5.93
CA ALA A 273 7.13 7.07 -5.70
C ALA A 273 8.50 7.79 -5.74
N PHE A 274 9.55 7.21 -5.12
CA PHE A 274 10.89 7.77 -5.13
C PHE A 274 11.50 7.75 -6.53
N PHE A 275 11.41 6.62 -7.22
CA PHE A 275 11.90 6.51 -8.60
C PHE A 275 11.24 7.55 -9.53
N LEU A 276 9.92 7.74 -9.41
CA LEU A 276 9.23 8.75 -10.21
C LEU A 276 9.69 10.17 -9.87
N GLY A 277 10.00 10.45 -8.60
CA GLY A 277 10.59 11.71 -8.17
C GLY A 277 11.94 11.98 -8.83
N ASP A 278 12.83 10.98 -8.84
CA ASP A 278 14.15 11.07 -9.45
C ASP A 278 14.04 11.24 -10.98
N LEU A 279 13.17 10.48 -11.64
CA LEU A 279 12.91 10.60 -13.07
C LEU A 279 12.34 11.97 -13.45
N ALA A 280 11.39 12.51 -12.67
CA ALA A 280 10.85 13.84 -12.89
C ALA A 280 11.92 14.93 -12.70
N ALA A 281 12.76 14.79 -11.69
CA ALA A 281 13.88 15.71 -11.45
C ALA A 281 14.89 15.69 -12.61
N ALA A 282 15.25 14.52 -13.11
CA ALA A 282 16.10 14.36 -14.29
C ALA A 282 15.48 15.01 -15.53
N PHE A 283 14.18 14.78 -15.78
CA PHE A 283 13.47 15.39 -16.89
C PHE A 283 13.38 16.92 -16.76
N HIS A 284 13.07 17.44 -15.58
CA HIS A 284 13.03 18.89 -15.35
C HIS A 284 14.41 19.55 -15.54
N SER A 285 15.49 18.88 -15.09
CA SER A 285 16.85 19.33 -15.31
C SER A 285 17.19 19.40 -16.80
N PHE A 286 16.89 18.34 -17.54
CA PHE A 286 17.04 18.27 -19.00
C PHE A 286 16.26 19.38 -19.71
N TRP A 287 14.99 19.55 -19.36
CA TRP A 287 14.14 20.60 -19.94
C TRP A 287 14.68 22.01 -19.63
N ASN A 288 15.11 22.27 -18.38
CA ASN A 288 15.64 23.57 -17.96
C ASN A 288 16.97 23.93 -18.63
N ALA A 289 17.81 22.93 -18.95
CA ALA A 289 19.07 23.18 -19.69
C ALA A 289 18.83 23.87 -21.02
N GLY A 290 17.66 23.68 -21.65
CA GLY A 290 17.27 24.40 -22.86
C GLY A 290 16.95 25.90 -22.66
N ASN A 291 16.84 26.39 -21.43
CA ASN A 291 16.70 27.82 -21.14
C ASN A 291 18.06 28.54 -21.30
N ASP A 292 19.14 27.89 -20.85
CA ASP A 292 20.49 28.46 -20.87
C ASP A 292 21.19 28.18 -22.20
N ASP A 293 20.92 27.01 -22.80
CA ASP A 293 21.49 26.58 -24.07
C ASP A 293 20.36 26.18 -25.06
N PRO A 294 20.07 27.01 -26.06
CA PRO A 294 19.06 26.73 -27.08
C PRO A 294 19.26 25.40 -27.82
N SER A 295 20.50 24.89 -27.96
CA SER A 295 20.78 23.61 -28.62
C SER A 295 20.24 22.41 -27.81
N LYS A 296 19.96 22.61 -26.52
CA LYS A 296 19.39 21.60 -25.60
C LYS A 296 17.87 21.63 -25.51
N ARG A 297 17.20 22.55 -26.18
CA ARG A 297 15.71 22.58 -26.22
C ARG A 297 15.17 21.33 -26.88
N ILE A 298 14.03 20.83 -26.39
CA ILE A 298 13.34 19.70 -27.03
C ILE A 298 12.93 20.06 -28.45
N ILE A 299 12.37 21.26 -28.63
CA ILE A 299 11.99 21.78 -29.94
C ILE A 299 13.18 22.55 -30.50
N GLN A 300 13.72 22.12 -31.65
CA GLN A 300 14.82 22.73 -32.38
C GLN A 300 14.31 23.42 -33.62
N GLU A 301 14.48 24.76 -33.68
CA GLU A 301 14.13 25.51 -34.88
C GLU A 301 15.11 25.11 -36.03
N GLY A 302 14.54 24.67 -37.16
CA GLY A 302 15.31 24.22 -38.33
C GLY A 302 15.82 22.78 -38.28
N ASP A 303 15.51 22.00 -37.21
CA ASP A 303 15.88 20.58 -37.12
C ASP A 303 14.67 19.72 -36.69
N PRO A 304 13.76 19.43 -37.60
CA PRO A 304 12.56 18.66 -37.29
C PRO A 304 12.84 17.21 -36.93
N GLU A 305 13.92 16.61 -37.44
CA GLU A 305 14.31 15.22 -37.13
C GLU A 305 14.77 15.06 -35.68
N LEU A 306 15.66 15.95 -35.21
CA LEU A 306 16.09 15.96 -33.82
C LEU A 306 14.92 16.31 -32.88
N THR A 307 14.05 17.24 -33.29
CA THR A 307 12.82 17.55 -32.55
C THR A 307 11.94 16.31 -32.43
N ALA A 308 11.68 15.58 -33.50
CA ALA A 308 10.87 14.37 -33.49
C ALA A 308 11.44 13.29 -32.57
N ALA A 309 12.77 13.07 -32.58
CA ALA A 309 13.44 12.12 -31.70
C ALA A 309 13.34 12.53 -30.22
N ARG A 310 13.54 13.81 -29.89
CA ARG A 310 13.42 14.34 -28.52
C ARG A 310 11.97 14.29 -28.01
N LEU A 311 10.99 14.55 -28.88
CA LEU A 311 9.58 14.42 -28.54
C LEU A 311 9.20 12.94 -28.30
N PHE A 312 9.74 12.02 -29.08
CA PHE A 312 9.53 10.59 -28.83
C PHE A 312 10.09 10.19 -27.47
N LEU A 313 11.32 10.59 -27.13
CA LEU A 313 11.87 10.37 -25.79
C LEU A 313 10.99 10.97 -24.69
N ALA A 314 10.56 12.23 -24.83
CA ALA A 314 9.68 12.88 -23.88
C ALA A 314 8.35 12.11 -23.69
N THR A 315 7.78 11.59 -24.78
CA THR A 315 6.58 10.74 -24.73
C THR A 315 6.83 9.47 -23.94
N GLN A 316 7.98 8.80 -24.11
CA GLN A 316 8.33 7.60 -23.35
C GLN A 316 8.52 7.91 -21.86
N ILE A 317 9.16 9.03 -21.49
CA ILE A 317 9.26 9.48 -20.11
C ILE A 317 7.88 9.76 -19.52
N GLY A 318 7.00 10.44 -20.25
CA GLY A 318 5.59 10.67 -19.86
C GLY A 318 4.83 9.37 -19.63
N GLN A 319 5.05 8.36 -20.47
CA GLN A 319 4.44 7.05 -20.31
C GLN A 319 4.93 6.32 -19.06
N VAL A 320 6.22 6.40 -18.73
CA VAL A 320 6.77 5.82 -17.49
C VAL A 320 6.16 6.51 -16.26
N ILE A 321 6.09 7.85 -16.27
CA ILE A 321 5.46 8.62 -15.19
C ILE A 321 3.98 8.22 -15.03
N ARG A 322 3.23 8.17 -16.13
CA ARG A 322 1.82 7.75 -16.14
C ARG A 322 1.64 6.35 -15.57
N ASN A 323 2.44 5.39 -16.02
CA ASN A 323 2.38 4.01 -15.55
C ASN A 323 2.68 3.90 -14.05
N GLY A 324 3.70 4.60 -13.58
CA GLY A 324 4.05 4.62 -12.16
C GLY A 324 2.99 5.28 -11.29
N LEU A 325 2.44 6.42 -11.72
CA LEU A 325 1.33 7.08 -11.03
C LEU A 325 0.07 6.19 -11.01
N ALA A 326 -0.24 5.48 -12.11
CA ALA A 326 -1.36 4.54 -12.16
C ALA A 326 -1.21 3.39 -11.15
N ILE A 327 0.00 2.82 -10.97
CA ILE A 327 0.26 1.82 -9.93
C ILE A 327 -0.02 2.39 -8.53
N LEU A 328 0.28 3.66 -8.29
CA LEU A 328 0.01 4.36 -7.04
C LEU A 328 -1.46 4.81 -6.91
N GLY A 329 -2.27 4.69 -7.96
CA GLY A 329 -3.66 5.15 -8.02
C GLY A 329 -3.80 6.67 -8.03
N VAL A 330 -2.81 7.36 -8.61
CA VAL A 330 -2.73 8.82 -8.78
C VAL A 330 -2.89 9.16 -10.26
N GLU A 331 -3.58 10.25 -10.54
CA GLU A 331 -3.82 10.69 -11.92
C GLU A 331 -2.61 11.39 -12.53
N ALA A 332 -2.29 11.03 -13.77
CA ALA A 332 -1.30 11.73 -14.58
C ALA A 332 -2.00 12.83 -15.39
N VAL A 333 -2.00 14.05 -14.87
CA VAL A 333 -2.68 15.18 -15.51
C VAL A 333 -1.91 15.68 -16.74
N GLU A 334 -2.62 16.07 -17.80
CA GLU A 334 -2.02 16.59 -19.04
C GLU A 334 -1.97 18.12 -19.09
N GLU A 335 -2.64 18.78 -18.14
CA GLU A 335 -2.69 20.24 -17.98
C GLU A 335 -2.69 20.62 -16.51
N MET A 336 -2.01 21.71 -16.17
CA MET A 336 -1.96 22.30 -14.85
C MET A 336 -1.95 23.82 -14.95
#